data_8403ccb55cadfc8cabfe24a0b25d971e
#
_entry.id   8403ccb55cadfc8cabfe24a0b25d971e
#
_cell.length_a   1.000
_cell.length_b   1.000
_cell.length_c   1.000
_cell.angle_alpha   90.00
_cell.angle_beta   90.00
_cell.angle_gamma   90.00
#
_symmetry.space_group_name_H-M   'P 1'
#
loop_
_entity.id
_entity.type
_entity.pdbx_description
1 polymer ?
#
loop_
_entity_poly.entity_id
_entity_poly.type
_entity_poly.pdbx_seq_one_letter_code
_entity_poly.pdbx_strand_id
1 'polypeptide(L)'
;MEKKSKERYKQIISELDEIGDMMKNPLRVSLSGGAVWMAVYETAPNKMSEKLFSEMVTATMGAPIIKKAFSGKNPFSLDYQKKKAEKDKIANGMSSSPYNWVTETIPGRDGDEYTTIYRQCGLCGLGRKLGHSELVPYMCQMDYISVDMMGGVLHRTKTLATGGDCCDFYVCKKGSKWDTTEKNR
;
A
#
# COMPACT_ATOMS: atom_id res chain seq x y z
N MET A 1 17.19 -10.79 -7.04
CA MET A 1 16.04 -11.45 -7.70
C MET A 1 16.58 -12.38 -8.79
N GLU A 2 16.22 -13.64 -8.75
CA GLU A 2 16.64 -14.62 -9.77
C GLU A 2 16.14 -14.24 -11.17
N LYS A 3 16.80 -14.75 -12.21
CA LYS A 3 16.47 -14.45 -13.62
C LYS A 3 15.00 -14.75 -13.92
N LYS A 4 14.48 -15.89 -13.48
CA LYS A 4 13.08 -16.31 -13.68
C LYS A 4 12.08 -15.31 -13.09
N SER A 5 12.29 -14.85 -11.86
CA SER A 5 11.39 -13.86 -11.20
C SER A 5 11.42 -12.51 -11.92
N LYS A 6 12.57 -12.11 -12.46
CA LYS A 6 12.69 -10.89 -13.25
C LYS A 6 11.95 -10.97 -14.58
N GLU A 7 12.02 -12.11 -15.26
CA GLU A 7 11.28 -12.36 -16.50
C GLU A 7 9.77 -12.37 -16.24
N ARG A 8 9.35 -13.08 -15.17
CA ARG A 8 7.94 -13.14 -14.78
C ARG A 8 7.39 -11.74 -14.39
N TYR A 9 8.15 -10.97 -13.64
CA TYR A 9 7.79 -9.57 -13.31
C TYR A 9 7.55 -8.74 -14.58
N LYS A 10 8.46 -8.83 -15.57
CA LYS A 10 8.32 -8.09 -16.84
C LYS A 10 7.05 -8.51 -17.59
N GLN A 11 6.74 -9.80 -17.61
CA GLN A 11 5.52 -10.32 -18.21
C GLN A 11 4.29 -9.76 -17.49
N ILE A 12 4.23 -9.84 -16.16
CA ILE A 12 3.12 -9.29 -15.38
C ILE A 12 2.90 -7.81 -15.73
N ILE A 13 3.96 -6.99 -15.65
CA ILE A 13 3.85 -5.55 -15.92
C ILE A 13 3.41 -5.25 -17.35
N SER A 14 3.86 -6.02 -18.35
CA SER A 14 3.48 -5.80 -19.75
C SER A 14 2.01 -6.09 -20.05
N GLU A 15 1.34 -6.83 -19.17
CA GLU A 15 -0.07 -7.20 -19.28
C GLU A 15 -1.01 -6.31 -18.46
N LEU A 16 -0.47 -5.36 -17.69
CA LEU A 16 -1.28 -4.44 -16.90
C LEU A 16 -1.60 -3.17 -17.70
N ASP A 17 -2.82 -2.68 -17.50
CA ASP A 17 -3.21 -1.38 -18.04
C ASP A 17 -2.34 -0.25 -17.46
N GLU A 18 -2.10 0.77 -18.26
CA GLU A 18 -1.42 1.98 -17.80
C GLU A 18 -2.30 2.74 -16.81
N ILE A 19 -1.73 3.08 -15.66
CA ILE A 19 -2.41 3.83 -14.60
C ILE A 19 -1.80 5.22 -14.33
N GLY A 20 -1.00 5.71 -15.27
CA GLY A 20 -0.30 6.99 -15.18
C GLY A 20 1.14 6.86 -14.71
N ASP A 21 1.90 7.94 -14.79
CA ASP A 21 3.28 7.99 -14.35
C ASP A 21 3.41 8.13 -12.81
N MET A 22 4.58 7.78 -12.26
CA MET A 22 4.83 7.80 -10.81
C MET A 22 4.74 9.19 -10.17
N MET A 23 4.95 10.27 -10.93
CA MET A 23 4.87 11.63 -10.39
C MET A 23 3.44 12.05 -10.12
N LYS A 24 2.53 11.58 -10.96
CA LYS A 24 1.10 11.88 -10.89
C LYS A 24 0.33 10.82 -10.12
N ASN A 25 0.72 9.54 -10.26
CA ASN A 25 0.12 8.42 -9.54
C ASN A 25 1.19 7.66 -8.73
N PRO A 26 1.54 8.11 -7.52
CA PRO A 26 2.59 7.49 -6.71
C PRO A 26 2.26 6.04 -6.29
N LEU A 27 0.99 5.62 -6.32
CA LEU A 27 0.59 4.24 -6.01
C LEU A 27 1.00 3.23 -7.10
N ARG A 28 1.40 3.71 -8.29
CA ARG A 28 2.06 2.87 -9.30
C ARG A 28 3.29 2.13 -8.73
N VAL A 29 4.02 2.75 -7.78
CA VAL A 29 5.14 2.08 -7.09
C VAL A 29 4.65 0.88 -6.30
N SER A 30 3.51 0.99 -5.63
CA SER A 30 2.91 -0.12 -4.88
C SER A 30 2.46 -1.25 -5.80
N LEU A 31 1.89 -0.94 -6.98
CA LEU A 31 1.54 -1.94 -7.99
C LEU A 31 2.79 -2.69 -8.48
N SER A 32 3.86 -1.96 -8.81
CA SER A 32 5.13 -2.56 -9.24
C SER A 32 5.74 -3.44 -8.15
N GLY A 33 5.70 -3.00 -6.89
CA GLY A 33 6.15 -3.78 -5.74
C GLY A 33 5.36 -5.07 -5.56
N GLY A 34 4.04 -4.99 -5.63
CA GLY A 34 3.16 -6.16 -5.59
C GLY A 34 3.44 -7.15 -6.72
N ALA A 35 3.67 -6.65 -7.94
CA ALA A 35 4.04 -7.50 -9.07
C ALA A 35 5.40 -8.21 -8.87
N VAL A 36 6.37 -7.54 -8.22
CA VAL A 36 7.65 -8.19 -7.85
C VAL A 36 7.41 -9.33 -6.86
N TRP A 37 6.63 -9.11 -5.81
CA TRP A 37 6.35 -10.13 -4.80
C TRP A 37 5.60 -11.32 -5.39
N MET A 38 4.60 -11.07 -6.24
CA MET A 38 3.87 -12.13 -6.97
C MET A 38 4.79 -12.93 -7.90
N ALA A 39 5.65 -12.24 -8.66
CA ALA A 39 6.61 -12.91 -9.55
C ALA A 39 7.59 -13.79 -8.78
N VAL A 40 8.04 -13.37 -7.59
CA VAL A 40 8.89 -14.21 -6.74
C VAL A 40 8.12 -15.41 -6.20
N TYR A 41 6.88 -15.21 -5.77
CA TYR A 41 6.00 -16.28 -5.29
C TYR A 41 5.79 -17.37 -6.35
N GLU A 42 5.41 -16.98 -7.57
CA GLU A 42 5.12 -17.91 -8.68
C GLU A 42 6.37 -18.65 -9.19
N THR A 43 7.54 -18.06 -9.06
CA THR A 43 8.79 -18.62 -9.60
C THR A 43 9.70 -19.25 -8.56
N ALA A 44 9.26 -19.31 -7.31
CA ALA A 44 10.00 -19.97 -6.24
C ALA A 44 10.23 -21.45 -6.59
N PRO A 45 11.45 -21.98 -6.41
CA PRO A 45 11.80 -23.38 -6.80
C PRO A 45 10.97 -24.42 -6.05
N ASN A 46 10.54 -24.12 -4.84
CA ASN A 46 9.57 -24.89 -4.07
C ASN A 46 8.32 -24.04 -3.86
N LYS A 47 7.14 -24.68 -3.76
CA LYS A 47 5.89 -23.96 -3.50
C LYS A 47 6.04 -23.14 -2.22
N MET A 48 6.01 -21.82 -2.36
CA MET A 48 6.10 -20.90 -1.22
C MET A 48 4.79 -20.95 -0.41
N SER A 49 4.90 -21.10 0.91
CA SER A 49 3.73 -20.96 1.78
C SER A 49 3.36 -19.50 1.96
N GLU A 50 2.09 -19.22 2.29
CA GLU A 50 1.61 -17.88 2.62
C GLU A 50 2.40 -17.25 3.76
N LYS A 51 2.80 -18.04 4.76
CA LYS A 51 3.66 -17.59 5.87
C LYS A 51 5.00 -17.07 5.34
N LEU A 52 5.68 -17.85 4.49
CA LEU A 52 6.97 -17.44 3.91
C LEU A 52 6.81 -16.21 3.01
N PHE A 53 5.70 -16.13 2.27
CA PHE A 53 5.37 -14.94 1.49
C PHE A 53 5.22 -13.69 2.38
N SER A 54 4.49 -13.81 3.49
CA SER A 54 4.33 -12.73 4.48
C SER A 54 5.67 -12.27 5.07
N GLU A 55 6.54 -13.23 5.43
CA GLU A 55 7.88 -12.94 5.93
C GLU A 55 8.74 -12.22 4.88
N MET A 56 8.66 -12.63 3.61
CA MET A 56 9.35 -11.98 2.51
C MET A 56 8.88 -10.53 2.30
N VAL A 57 7.58 -10.29 2.29
CA VAL A 57 6.99 -8.94 2.17
C VAL A 57 7.48 -8.05 3.32
N THR A 58 7.40 -8.55 4.56
CA THR A 58 7.85 -7.84 5.76
C THR A 58 9.35 -7.53 5.71
N ALA A 59 10.18 -8.50 5.33
CA ALA A 59 11.62 -8.32 5.19
C ALA A 59 11.98 -7.25 4.15
N THR A 60 11.23 -7.18 3.04
CA THR A 60 11.41 -6.16 2.00
C THR A 60 11.23 -4.75 2.57
N MET A 61 10.24 -4.54 3.45
CA MET A 61 10.02 -3.24 4.10
C MET A 61 11.20 -2.83 5.01
N GLY A 62 11.97 -3.79 5.51
CA GLY A 62 13.19 -3.54 6.29
C GLY A 62 14.39 -3.03 5.46
N ALA A 63 14.34 -3.06 4.14
CA ALA A 63 15.45 -2.66 3.28
C ALA A 63 15.80 -1.17 3.46
N PRO A 64 17.11 -0.79 3.51
CA PRO A 64 17.54 0.60 3.76
C PRO A 64 16.94 1.62 2.79
N ILE A 65 16.81 1.25 1.51
CA ILE A 65 16.22 2.11 0.49
C ILE A 65 14.73 2.40 0.76
N ILE A 66 13.99 1.41 1.23
CA ILE A 66 12.57 1.56 1.59
C ILE A 66 12.44 2.43 2.84
N LYS A 67 13.21 2.14 3.89
CA LYS A 67 13.24 2.96 5.11
C LYS A 67 13.53 4.42 4.78
N LYS A 68 14.54 4.70 3.94
CA LYS A 68 14.86 6.07 3.51
C LYS A 68 13.72 6.74 2.75
N ALA A 69 12.98 5.99 1.93
CA ALA A 69 11.85 6.53 1.16
C ALA A 69 10.66 6.95 2.04
N PHE A 70 10.48 6.31 3.20
CA PHE A 70 9.38 6.63 4.12
C PHE A 70 9.79 7.60 5.23
N SER A 71 11.00 7.46 5.83
CA SER A 71 11.45 8.27 6.96
C SER A 71 11.56 9.78 6.68
N GLY A 72 11.67 10.17 5.40
CA GLY A 72 11.69 11.59 5.01
C GLY A 72 10.30 12.21 4.83
N LYS A 73 9.21 11.44 4.98
CA LYS A 73 7.83 11.92 4.81
C LYS A 73 7.28 12.36 6.16
N ASN A 74 6.64 13.52 6.18
CA ASN A 74 5.90 14.01 7.34
C ASN A 74 4.43 14.24 6.93
N PRO A 75 3.54 13.25 7.14
CA PRO A 75 2.12 13.39 6.80
C PRO A 75 1.32 14.18 7.85
N PHE A 76 1.95 14.55 8.98
CA PHE A 76 1.30 15.20 10.12
C PHE A 76 1.35 16.72 10.00
N SER A 77 0.69 17.24 8.95
CA SER A 77 0.37 18.66 8.79
C SER A 77 -0.86 18.81 7.92
N LEU A 78 -1.71 19.79 8.22
CA LEU A 78 -2.92 20.06 7.42
C LEU A 78 -2.58 20.40 5.98
N ASP A 79 -1.47 21.10 5.73
CA ASP A 79 -1.04 21.45 4.38
C ASP A 79 -0.68 20.20 3.56
N TYR A 80 0.06 19.26 4.13
CA TYR A 80 0.36 17.99 3.47
C TYR A 80 -0.92 17.20 3.17
N GLN A 81 -1.83 17.11 4.14
CA GLN A 81 -3.06 16.33 4.03
C GLN A 81 -4.01 16.91 2.97
N LYS A 82 -4.13 18.24 2.89
CA LYS A 82 -4.89 18.93 1.85
C LYS A 82 -4.30 18.68 0.46
N LYS A 83 -2.96 18.81 0.31
CA LYS A 83 -2.27 18.49 -0.93
C LYS A 83 -2.42 17.03 -1.34
N LYS A 84 -2.42 16.12 -0.37
CA LYS A 84 -2.67 14.69 -0.63
C LYS A 84 -4.10 14.47 -1.13
N ALA A 85 -5.10 15.08 -0.50
CA ALA A 85 -6.50 14.97 -0.92
C ALA A 85 -6.71 15.45 -2.38
N GLU A 86 -6.04 16.54 -2.79
CA GLU A 86 -6.09 17.00 -4.19
C GLU A 86 -5.39 16.03 -5.14
N LYS A 87 -4.24 15.47 -4.75
CA LYS A 87 -3.55 14.44 -5.54
C LYS A 87 -4.38 13.17 -5.69
N ASP A 88 -5.10 12.76 -4.66
CA ASP A 88 -6.02 11.61 -4.73
C ASP A 88 -7.08 11.83 -5.81
N LYS A 89 -7.72 13.01 -5.87
CA LYS A 89 -8.71 13.35 -6.90
C LYS A 89 -8.13 13.24 -8.31
N ILE A 90 -6.91 13.75 -8.52
CA ILE A 90 -6.22 13.66 -9.80
C ILE A 90 -5.92 12.21 -10.17
N ALA A 91 -5.34 11.45 -9.26
CA ALA A 91 -4.98 10.04 -9.48
C ALA A 91 -6.21 9.16 -9.75
N ASN A 92 -7.32 9.40 -9.02
CA ASN A 92 -8.58 8.69 -9.24
C ASN A 92 -9.12 8.86 -10.67
N GLY A 93 -8.94 10.05 -11.26
CA GLY A 93 -9.38 10.35 -12.62
C GLY A 93 -8.45 9.86 -13.74
N MET A 94 -7.25 9.37 -13.43
CA MET A 94 -6.27 9.00 -14.45
C MET A 94 -6.58 7.71 -15.20
N SER A 95 -7.23 6.75 -14.54
CA SER A 95 -7.52 5.46 -15.14
C SER A 95 -8.69 4.78 -14.43
N SER A 96 -9.60 4.20 -15.22
CA SER A 96 -10.66 3.31 -14.73
C SER A 96 -10.19 1.86 -14.57
N SER A 97 -8.92 1.59 -14.82
CA SER A 97 -8.35 0.25 -14.71
C SER A 97 -8.51 -0.33 -13.30
N PRO A 98 -8.80 -1.64 -13.17
CA PRO A 98 -8.85 -2.32 -11.88
C PRO A 98 -7.50 -2.35 -11.14
N TYR A 99 -6.41 -1.96 -11.82
CA TYR A 99 -5.05 -1.86 -11.25
C TYR A 99 -4.75 -0.48 -10.68
N ASN A 100 -5.66 0.50 -10.87
CA ASN A 100 -5.58 1.79 -10.23
C ASN A 100 -6.16 1.74 -8.81
N TRP A 101 -5.92 2.78 -8.03
CA TRP A 101 -6.57 3.01 -6.74
C TRP A 101 -7.62 4.10 -6.87
N VAL A 102 -8.68 3.98 -6.09
CA VAL A 102 -9.63 5.05 -5.84
C VAL A 102 -9.55 5.36 -4.35
N THR A 103 -9.01 6.54 -4.05
CA THR A 103 -8.72 6.98 -2.68
C THR A 103 -9.36 8.31 -2.37
N GLU A 104 -9.72 8.50 -1.10
CA GLU A 104 -10.24 9.75 -0.56
C GLU A 104 -9.52 10.07 0.74
N THR A 105 -8.65 11.10 0.72
CA THR A 105 -8.02 11.59 1.93
C THR A 105 -8.84 12.72 2.53
N ILE A 106 -9.19 12.57 3.79
CA ILE A 106 -9.91 13.53 4.62
C ILE A 106 -8.90 14.11 5.61
N PRO A 107 -8.53 15.41 5.47
CA PRO A 107 -7.63 16.06 6.42
C PRO A 107 -8.19 16.04 7.83
N GLY A 108 -7.31 15.92 8.79
CA GLY A 108 -7.66 15.90 10.19
C GLY A 108 -7.99 17.27 10.78
N ARG A 109 -8.28 17.26 12.07
CA ARG A 109 -8.71 18.46 12.82
C ARG A 109 -7.57 19.43 13.11
N ASP A 110 -6.36 18.91 13.35
CA ASP A 110 -5.19 19.71 13.77
C ASP A 110 -3.87 19.32 13.08
N GLY A 111 -3.96 18.44 12.09
CA GLY A 111 -2.81 17.94 11.34
C GLY A 111 -2.13 16.70 11.94
N ASP A 112 -2.34 16.39 13.21
CA ASP A 112 -1.76 15.21 13.86
C ASP A 112 -2.56 13.91 13.61
N GLU A 113 -3.63 13.98 12.83
CA GLU A 113 -4.42 12.83 12.40
C GLU A 113 -5.06 13.09 11.03
N TYR A 114 -5.39 12.03 10.31
CA TYR A 114 -6.16 12.07 9.06
C TYR A 114 -6.77 10.71 8.74
N THR A 115 -7.76 10.70 7.85
CA THR A 115 -8.37 9.47 7.35
C THR A 115 -8.09 9.33 5.85
N THR A 116 -7.82 8.11 5.38
CA THR A 116 -7.84 7.79 3.95
C THR A 116 -8.72 6.58 3.73
N ILE A 117 -9.75 6.74 2.91
CA ILE A 117 -10.64 5.67 2.49
C ILE A 117 -10.18 5.17 1.12
N TYR A 118 -9.96 3.87 1.00
CA TYR A 118 -9.67 3.21 -0.28
C TYR A 118 -10.91 2.47 -0.75
N ARG A 119 -11.49 2.89 -1.87
CA ARG A 119 -12.66 2.25 -2.48
C ARG A 119 -12.30 1.27 -3.61
N GLN A 120 -11.09 1.40 -4.14
CA GLN A 120 -10.49 0.44 -5.08
C GLN A 120 -9.01 0.27 -4.73
N CYS A 121 -8.51 -0.96 -4.88
CA CYS A 121 -7.12 -1.31 -4.60
C CYS A 121 -6.51 -2.03 -5.80
N GLY A 122 -5.46 -1.46 -6.38
CA GLY A 122 -4.75 -2.06 -7.51
C GLY A 122 -4.11 -3.41 -7.19
N LEU A 123 -3.69 -3.64 -5.94
CA LEU A 123 -3.18 -4.95 -5.51
C LEU A 123 -4.28 -6.01 -5.50
N CYS A 124 -5.53 -5.65 -5.13
CA CYS A 124 -6.66 -6.56 -5.26
C CYS A 124 -6.96 -6.87 -6.73
N GLY A 125 -6.83 -5.90 -7.63
CA GLY A 125 -6.91 -6.11 -9.08
C GLY A 125 -5.84 -7.06 -9.57
N LEU A 126 -4.59 -6.84 -9.17
CA LEU A 126 -3.44 -7.68 -9.50
C LEU A 126 -3.62 -9.12 -8.98
N GLY A 127 -4.02 -9.28 -7.72
CA GLY A 127 -4.26 -10.60 -7.11
C GLY A 127 -5.33 -11.39 -7.86
N ARG A 128 -6.44 -10.75 -8.24
CA ARG A 128 -7.49 -11.40 -9.06
C ARG A 128 -6.97 -11.81 -10.44
N LYS A 129 -6.22 -10.93 -11.13
CA LYS A 129 -5.64 -11.24 -12.44
C LYS A 129 -4.73 -12.47 -12.41
N LEU A 130 -3.90 -12.57 -11.37
CA LEU A 130 -2.91 -13.65 -11.24
C LEU A 130 -3.45 -14.90 -10.55
N GLY A 131 -4.69 -14.88 -10.05
CA GLY A 131 -5.28 -16.00 -9.30
C GLY A 131 -4.71 -16.17 -7.87
N HIS A 132 -4.19 -15.09 -7.29
CA HIS A 132 -3.52 -15.05 -5.99
C HIS A 132 -4.11 -14.01 -5.05
N SER A 133 -5.46 -13.92 -5.01
CA SER A 133 -6.15 -12.95 -4.13
C SER A 133 -5.88 -13.21 -2.64
N GLU A 134 -5.61 -14.45 -2.27
CA GLU A 134 -5.27 -14.90 -0.91
C GLU A 134 -3.97 -14.29 -0.37
N LEU A 135 -3.08 -13.84 -1.27
CA LEU A 135 -1.82 -13.22 -0.87
C LEU A 135 -1.94 -11.72 -0.55
N VAL A 136 -2.99 -11.05 -1.04
CA VAL A 136 -3.14 -9.61 -0.88
C VAL A 136 -3.25 -9.17 0.58
N PRO A 137 -3.96 -9.88 1.49
CA PRO A 137 -3.99 -9.54 2.92
C PRO A 137 -2.60 -9.45 3.56
N TYR A 138 -1.66 -10.29 3.14
CA TYR A 138 -0.27 -10.25 3.64
C TYR A 138 0.49 -9.02 3.15
N MET A 139 0.21 -8.54 1.92
CA MET A 139 0.75 -7.27 1.43
C MET A 139 0.19 -6.07 2.21
N CYS A 140 -1.06 -6.15 2.65
CA CYS A 140 -1.68 -5.08 3.46
C CYS A 140 -1.00 -4.87 4.82
N GLN A 141 -0.21 -5.83 5.31
CA GLN A 141 0.54 -5.65 6.56
C GLN A 141 1.65 -4.60 6.44
N MET A 142 2.17 -4.36 5.24
CA MET A 142 3.18 -3.33 5.01
C MET A 142 2.67 -1.92 5.32
N ASP A 143 1.36 -1.68 5.31
CA ASP A 143 0.77 -0.38 5.62
C ASP A 143 1.08 0.04 7.06
N TYR A 144 0.99 -0.90 8.00
CA TYR A 144 1.36 -0.64 9.40
C TYR A 144 2.84 -0.26 9.53
N ILE A 145 3.71 -0.98 8.82
CA ILE A 145 5.16 -0.74 8.83
C ILE A 145 5.48 0.62 8.20
N SER A 146 4.85 0.96 7.07
CA SER A 146 5.10 2.22 6.38
C SER A 146 4.60 3.43 7.19
N VAL A 147 3.45 3.33 7.85
CA VAL A 147 2.92 4.37 8.72
C VAL A 147 3.80 4.54 9.96
N ASP A 148 4.27 3.43 10.54
CA ASP A 148 5.23 3.45 11.66
C ASP A 148 6.53 4.19 11.29
N MET A 149 7.10 3.91 10.12
CA MET A 149 8.30 4.59 9.61
C MET A 149 8.11 6.09 9.42
N MET A 150 6.87 6.55 9.18
CA MET A 150 6.51 7.97 9.09
C MET A 150 6.19 8.60 10.45
N GLY A 151 6.37 7.88 11.55
CA GLY A 151 6.08 8.37 12.89
C GLY A 151 4.59 8.35 13.27
N GLY A 152 3.80 7.49 12.62
CA GLY A 152 2.37 7.35 12.86
C GLY A 152 1.96 6.01 13.45
N VAL A 153 0.68 5.93 13.78
CA VAL A 153 -0.06 4.72 14.14
C VAL A 153 -1.23 4.58 13.18
N LEU A 154 -1.36 3.40 12.59
CA LEU A 154 -2.48 3.06 11.71
C LEU A 154 -3.55 2.30 12.50
N HIS A 155 -4.77 2.83 12.51
CA HIS A 155 -5.97 2.13 12.92
C HIS A 155 -6.79 1.78 11.68
N ARG A 156 -7.14 0.50 11.54
CA ARG A 156 -7.90 -0.01 10.41
C ARG A 156 -8.76 -1.18 10.88
N THR A 157 -10.05 -1.14 10.58
CA THR A 157 -11.00 -2.19 10.99
C THR A 157 -11.33 -3.14 9.85
N LYS A 158 -11.22 -2.70 8.60
CA LYS A 158 -11.56 -3.49 7.40
C LYS A 158 -10.66 -3.19 6.21
N THR A 159 -10.58 -4.16 5.29
CA THR A 159 -9.86 -4.00 4.01
C THR A 159 -10.65 -4.60 2.86
N LEU A 160 -10.45 -4.06 1.66
CA LEU A 160 -10.94 -4.65 0.41
C LEU A 160 -10.40 -6.08 0.19
N ALA A 161 -9.18 -6.35 0.65
CA ALA A 161 -8.53 -7.65 0.50
C ALA A 161 -9.18 -8.76 1.35
N THR A 162 -9.90 -8.39 2.42
CA THR A 162 -10.61 -9.33 3.31
C THR A 162 -12.13 -9.24 3.16
N GLY A 163 -12.61 -8.68 2.05
CA GLY A 163 -14.05 -8.62 1.75
C GLY A 163 -14.78 -7.40 2.31
N GLY A 164 -14.08 -6.42 2.87
CA GLY A 164 -14.68 -5.15 3.25
C GLY A 164 -15.12 -4.33 2.04
N ASP A 165 -16.05 -3.40 2.24
CA ASP A 165 -16.53 -2.45 1.23
C ASP A 165 -15.53 -1.33 0.93
N CYS A 166 -14.54 -1.15 1.80
CA CYS A 166 -13.41 -0.23 1.64
C CYS A 166 -12.25 -0.66 2.56
N CYS A 167 -11.08 0.04 2.43
CA CYS A 167 -10.10 0.06 3.50
C CYS A 167 -10.23 1.39 4.24
N ASP A 168 -10.41 1.34 5.56
CA ASP A 168 -10.63 2.49 6.44
C ASP A 168 -9.35 2.82 7.21
N PHE A 169 -8.48 3.64 6.63
CA PHE A 169 -7.23 4.04 7.27
C PHE A 169 -7.44 5.29 8.11
N TYR A 170 -7.47 5.15 9.42
CA TYR A 170 -7.29 6.26 10.33
C TYR A 170 -5.84 6.28 10.81
N VAL A 171 -5.14 7.36 10.53
CA VAL A 171 -3.71 7.52 10.85
C VAL A 171 -3.55 8.67 11.82
N CYS A 172 -2.89 8.42 12.94
CA CYS A 172 -2.54 9.45 13.89
C CYS A 172 -1.03 9.45 14.18
N LYS A 173 -0.51 10.62 14.56
CA LYS A 173 0.89 10.80 14.94
C LYS A 173 1.15 10.11 16.27
N LYS A 174 2.24 9.35 16.38
CA LYS A 174 2.66 8.72 17.63
C LYS A 174 2.80 9.74 18.76
N GLY A 175 2.27 9.41 19.93
CA GLY A 175 2.30 10.23 21.12
C GLY A 175 1.43 11.49 21.05
N SER A 176 0.63 11.68 20.00
CA SER A 176 -0.36 12.77 19.97
C SER A 176 -1.57 12.43 20.84
N LYS A 177 -2.42 13.44 21.09
CA LYS A 177 -3.70 13.23 21.81
C LYS A 177 -4.65 12.25 21.11
N TRP A 178 -4.42 11.98 19.81
CA TRP A 178 -5.19 11.08 18.96
C TRP A 178 -4.66 9.65 19.00
N ASP A 179 -3.43 9.46 19.47
CA ASP A 179 -2.83 8.13 19.66
C ASP A 179 -3.41 7.50 20.92
N THR A 180 -4.34 6.56 20.74
CA THR A 180 -5.01 5.83 21.82
C THR A 180 -4.36 4.49 22.14
N THR A 181 -3.26 4.14 21.50
CA THR A 181 -2.60 2.83 21.65
C THR A 181 -2.15 2.57 23.08
N GLU A 182 -1.71 3.59 23.79
CA GLU A 182 -1.30 3.46 25.21
C GLU A 182 -2.47 3.44 26.19
N LYS A 183 -3.65 3.94 25.78
CA LYS A 183 -4.83 3.96 26.64
C LYS A 183 -5.56 2.61 26.72
N ASN A 184 -5.20 1.68 25.83
CA ASN A 184 -5.80 0.35 25.73
C ASN A 184 -4.86 -0.78 26.21
N ARG A 185 -3.79 -0.42 26.92
CA ARG A 185 -2.87 -1.36 27.59
C ARG A 185 -3.21 -1.47 29.10
#